data_1f68a6e74c37678452594344c1ae410a
#
_entry.id   1f68a6e74c37678452594344c1ae410a
#
_cell.length_a   1.000
_cell.length_b   1.000
_cell.length_c   1.000
_cell.angle_alpha   90.00
_cell.angle_beta   90.00
_cell.angle_gamma   90.00
#
_symmetry.space_group_name_H-M   'P 1'
#
loop_
_entity.id
_entity.type
_entity.pdbx_description
1 polymer ?
#
loop_
_entity_poly.entity_id
_entity_poly.type
_entity_poly.pdbx_seq_one_letter_code
_entity_poly.pdbx_strand_id
1 'polypeptide(L)'
;MEEIKIFCPASVANVSCGFDVLGFCLDGIGDEMIIRKSKQKGIQITKIDGYQLTSDPKKNVAGISINSLLNQYQSQFGFEIEITKKIKPGSGIGSSAASSAGAVFGVNKILGDQASKNDLINFAMDGEKFVSGKAIPDNVSPLIYGGFTLTRSTNPIDVIKLPIPDELVAVIIHPQIEIKTVHSRAVLKENIPMELAIKQWGNLAGMISGLYENDYDLISKCLVDEIVEPHRSSLIPEFYTLKNKAIEAGALGCGISGSGPSVFALTKGREIANNVAHEMKKVFIPHNIEIQCYISKINPNGIKIISPK
;
A
#
# COMPACT_ATOMS: atom_id res chain seq x y z
N MET A 1 -18.96 17.46 12.92
CA MET A 1 -18.71 16.03 13.24
C MET A 1 -17.78 15.98 14.45
N GLU A 2 -18.15 15.26 15.51
CA GLU A 2 -17.36 15.20 16.75
C GLU A 2 -16.47 13.95 16.80
N GLU A 3 -16.91 12.87 16.15
CA GLU A 3 -16.21 11.60 16.06
C GLU A 3 -16.38 11.01 14.65
N ILE A 4 -15.37 10.30 14.19
CA ILE A 4 -15.42 9.51 12.96
C ILE A 4 -14.73 8.16 13.18
N LYS A 5 -15.36 7.09 12.69
CA LYS A 5 -14.73 5.77 12.58
C LYS A 5 -14.50 5.46 11.11
N ILE A 6 -13.26 5.12 10.77
CA ILE A 6 -12.83 4.84 9.40
C ILE A 6 -12.18 3.46 9.28
N PHE A 7 -12.29 2.87 8.11
CA PHE A 7 -11.52 1.71 7.68
C PHE A 7 -10.42 2.18 6.74
N CYS A 8 -9.18 1.84 7.08
CA CYS A 8 -7.97 2.18 6.35
C CYS A 8 -7.44 0.91 5.67
N PRO A 9 -7.68 0.71 4.37
CA PRO A 9 -7.31 -0.53 3.70
C PRO A 9 -5.80 -0.71 3.57
N ALA A 10 -5.38 -1.95 3.31
CA ALA A 10 -4.03 -2.29 2.88
C ALA A 10 -3.81 -1.89 1.41
N SER A 11 -2.56 -1.78 0.99
CA SER A 11 -2.17 -1.45 -0.38
C SER A 11 -1.03 -2.33 -0.87
N VAL A 12 -0.95 -2.49 -2.18
CA VAL A 12 0.18 -3.06 -2.89
C VAL A 12 0.85 -1.94 -3.65
N ALA A 13 2.12 -1.73 -3.41
CA ALA A 13 2.95 -0.73 -4.07
C ALA A 13 3.91 -1.37 -5.08
N ASN A 14 4.46 -0.59 -5.96
CA ASN A 14 5.34 -0.95 -7.07
C ASN A 14 4.65 -1.68 -8.22
N VAL A 15 3.79 -2.63 -7.95
CA VAL A 15 3.05 -3.43 -8.95
C VAL A 15 3.98 -3.92 -10.08
N SER A 16 5.08 -4.61 -9.69
CA SER A 16 6.17 -5.05 -10.55
C SER A 16 6.80 -3.89 -11.35
N CYS A 17 6.34 -3.63 -12.58
CA CYS A 17 6.91 -2.64 -13.50
C CYS A 17 6.81 -1.17 -13.04
N GLY A 18 5.99 -0.87 -12.05
CA GLY A 18 5.71 0.50 -11.59
C GLY A 18 6.43 0.89 -10.29
N PHE A 19 7.69 0.52 -10.14
CA PHE A 19 8.48 0.84 -8.95
C PHE A 19 8.39 2.33 -8.57
N ASP A 20 8.01 2.61 -7.31
CA ASP A 20 7.84 3.94 -6.71
C ASP A 20 6.73 4.82 -7.36
N VAL A 21 5.98 4.32 -8.38
CA VAL A 21 4.96 5.11 -9.08
C VAL A 21 3.58 4.46 -9.13
N LEU A 22 3.48 3.11 -9.17
CA LEU A 22 2.21 2.40 -9.19
C LEU A 22 1.85 1.82 -7.82
N GLY A 23 0.55 1.90 -7.50
CA GLY A 23 -0.02 1.20 -6.36
C GLY A 23 -1.49 0.90 -6.54
N PHE A 24 -1.99 -0.06 -5.78
CA PHE A 24 -3.42 -0.32 -5.70
C PHE A 24 -3.88 -0.65 -4.29
N CYS A 25 -5.17 -0.40 -4.06
CA CYS A 25 -5.83 -0.56 -2.78
C CYS A 25 -6.52 -1.93 -2.69
N LEU A 26 -6.35 -2.64 -1.56
CA LEU A 26 -7.01 -3.92 -1.30
C LEU A 26 -8.40 -3.73 -0.66
N ASP A 27 -9.31 -4.66 -0.89
CA ASP A 27 -10.63 -4.66 -0.26
C ASP A 27 -10.69 -5.66 0.90
N GLY A 28 -11.36 -5.29 1.97
CA GLY A 28 -11.60 -6.15 3.14
C GLY A 28 -10.40 -6.39 4.07
N ILE A 29 -9.20 -5.96 3.69
CA ILE A 29 -7.96 -6.06 4.47
C ILE A 29 -7.54 -4.66 4.87
N GLY A 30 -7.44 -4.37 6.16
CA GLY A 30 -7.11 -3.01 6.60
C GLY A 30 -7.21 -2.81 8.10
N ASP A 31 -6.76 -1.65 8.55
CA ASP A 31 -6.85 -1.17 9.92
C ASP A 31 -8.14 -0.39 10.16
N GLU A 32 -8.51 -0.22 11.42
CA GLU A 32 -9.59 0.68 11.80
C GLU A 32 -9.03 1.83 12.64
N MET A 33 -9.61 3.00 12.49
CA MET A 33 -9.21 4.17 13.27
C MET A 33 -10.45 4.93 13.72
N ILE A 34 -10.45 5.36 14.99
CA ILE A 34 -11.44 6.26 15.55
C ILE A 34 -10.74 7.58 15.87
N ILE A 35 -11.28 8.68 15.37
CA ILE A 35 -10.75 10.02 15.61
C ILE A 35 -11.85 10.87 16.21
N ARG A 36 -11.55 11.54 17.33
CA ARG A 36 -12.47 12.41 18.06
C ARG A 36 -11.88 13.80 18.22
N LYS A 37 -12.75 14.81 18.26
CA LYS A 37 -12.35 16.12 18.76
C LYS A 37 -12.01 16.05 20.24
N SER A 38 -10.99 16.78 20.66
CA SER A 38 -10.59 16.92 22.06
C SER A 38 -10.57 18.39 22.46
N LYS A 39 -10.99 18.67 23.71
CA LYS A 39 -10.85 20.01 24.29
C LYS A 39 -9.38 20.38 24.53
N GLN A 40 -8.54 19.38 24.78
CA GLN A 40 -7.10 19.55 24.93
C GLN A 40 -6.48 19.69 23.53
N LYS A 41 -5.80 20.82 23.30
CA LYS A 41 -5.09 21.06 22.02
C LYS A 41 -3.99 20.03 21.77
N GLY A 42 -3.73 19.79 20.49
CA GLY A 42 -2.71 18.84 20.04
C GLY A 42 -3.29 17.47 19.69
N ILE A 43 -2.42 16.48 19.59
CA ILE A 43 -2.75 15.12 19.17
C ILE A 43 -2.43 14.16 20.32
N GLN A 44 -3.37 13.28 20.62
CA GLN A 44 -3.22 12.21 21.60
C GLN A 44 -3.57 10.89 20.92
N ILE A 45 -2.64 9.94 20.91
CA ILE A 45 -2.93 8.56 20.52
C ILE A 45 -3.25 7.81 21.81
N THR A 46 -4.53 7.63 22.08
CA THR A 46 -5.02 7.12 23.37
C THR A 46 -5.01 5.60 23.43
N LYS A 47 -5.06 4.94 22.26
CA LYS A 47 -5.09 3.48 22.19
C LYS A 47 -4.49 2.97 20.88
N ILE A 48 -3.69 1.89 20.96
CA ILE A 48 -3.24 1.10 19.80
C ILE A 48 -3.43 -0.36 20.15
N ASP A 49 -4.33 -1.04 19.44
CA ASP A 49 -4.58 -2.48 19.56
C ASP A 49 -3.93 -3.23 18.40
N GLY A 50 -3.55 -4.49 18.63
CA GLY A 50 -3.05 -5.43 17.62
C GLY A 50 -1.53 -5.56 17.62
N TYR A 51 -0.79 -4.48 17.44
CA TYR A 51 0.68 -4.51 17.42
C TYR A 51 1.26 -3.43 18.32
N GLN A 52 2.44 -3.72 18.92
CA GLN A 52 3.15 -2.76 19.76
C GLN A 52 3.76 -1.64 18.89
N LEU A 53 3.17 -0.46 18.98
CA LEU A 53 3.64 0.77 18.36
C LEU A 53 3.65 1.89 19.40
N THR A 54 4.48 2.90 19.18
CA THR A 54 4.51 4.06 20.08
C THR A 54 3.24 4.89 20.00
N SER A 55 2.71 5.29 21.15
CA SER A 55 1.62 6.27 21.25
C SER A 55 2.12 7.72 21.29
N ASP A 56 3.44 7.96 21.31
CA ASP A 56 4.01 9.31 21.16
C ASP A 56 3.69 9.86 19.76
N PRO A 57 2.84 10.91 19.62
CA PRO A 57 2.44 11.41 18.32
C PRO A 57 3.59 12.01 17.50
N LYS A 58 4.73 12.33 18.14
CA LYS A 58 5.93 12.80 17.45
C LYS A 58 6.78 11.67 16.86
N LYS A 59 6.50 10.42 17.25
CA LYS A 59 7.22 9.22 16.81
C LYS A 59 6.31 8.20 16.13
N ASN A 60 5.02 8.52 16.00
CA ASN A 60 4.02 7.69 15.33
C ASN A 60 3.62 8.34 13.99
N VAL A 61 3.59 7.55 12.92
CA VAL A 61 3.29 8.06 11.57
C VAL A 61 1.96 8.79 11.48
N ALA A 62 0.93 8.31 12.18
CA ALA A 62 -0.38 8.97 12.24
C ALA A 62 -0.27 10.38 12.87
N GLY A 63 0.42 10.47 14.00
CA GLY A 63 0.62 11.75 14.68
C GLY A 63 1.44 12.74 13.87
N ILE A 64 2.53 12.27 13.23
CA ILE A 64 3.40 13.10 12.37
C ILE A 64 2.59 13.65 11.18
N SER A 65 1.83 12.79 10.51
CA SER A 65 1.00 13.19 9.36
C SER A 65 -0.09 14.19 9.74
N ILE A 66 -0.74 14.01 10.89
CA ILE A 66 -1.73 14.99 11.40
C ILE A 66 -1.04 16.31 11.76
N ASN A 67 0.12 16.27 12.40
CA ASN A 67 0.86 17.51 12.69
C ASN A 67 1.19 18.29 11.41
N SER A 68 1.61 17.59 10.34
CA SER A 68 1.84 18.21 9.04
C SER A 68 0.57 18.90 8.51
N LEU A 69 -0.57 18.24 8.57
CA LEU A 69 -1.87 18.81 8.18
C LEU A 69 -2.23 20.03 9.03
N LEU A 70 -2.10 19.94 10.36
CA LEU A 70 -2.47 21.02 11.28
C LEU A 70 -1.55 22.23 11.21
N ASN A 71 -0.32 22.10 10.71
CA ASN A 71 0.56 23.24 10.42
C ASN A 71 0.00 24.11 9.29
N GLN A 72 -0.73 23.53 8.34
CA GLN A 72 -1.36 24.27 7.24
C GLN A 72 -2.82 24.64 7.56
N TYR A 73 -3.57 23.71 8.15
CA TYR A 73 -4.99 23.87 8.49
C TYR A 73 -5.15 23.88 10.01
N GLN A 74 -5.06 25.09 10.60
CA GLN A 74 -5.12 25.25 12.05
C GLN A 74 -6.47 24.80 12.64
N SER A 75 -6.43 24.24 13.85
CA SER A 75 -7.64 23.82 14.58
C SER A 75 -7.75 24.54 15.93
N GLN A 76 -8.99 24.86 16.31
CA GLN A 76 -9.30 25.41 17.64
C GLN A 76 -9.36 24.32 18.73
N PHE A 77 -9.45 23.03 18.36
CA PHE A 77 -9.53 21.86 19.22
C PHE A 77 -8.38 20.88 18.89
N GLY A 78 -8.19 19.92 19.78
CA GLY A 78 -7.24 18.83 19.55
C GLY A 78 -7.93 17.58 18.99
N PHE A 79 -7.17 16.50 18.92
CA PHE A 79 -7.65 15.20 18.41
C PHE A 79 -7.19 14.05 19.29
N GLU A 80 -8.12 13.16 19.60
CA GLU A 80 -7.86 11.86 20.21
C GLU A 80 -8.01 10.76 19.16
N ILE A 81 -7.07 9.81 19.15
CA ILE A 81 -6.98 8.80 18.12
C ILE A 81 -6.85 7.41 18.76
N GLU A 82 -7.71 6.50 18.34
CA GLU A 82 -7.57 5.08 18.62
C GLU A 82 -7.29 4.34 17.31
N ILE A 83 -6.32 3.43 17.32
CA ILE A 83 -5.90 2.66 16.14
C ILE A 83 -6.03 1.18 16.45
N THR A 84 -6.78 0.46 15.63
CA THR A 84 -6.81 -1.01 15.64
C THR A 84 -6.02 -1.52 14.45
N LYS A 85 -4.79 -1.98 14.71
CA LYS A 85 -3.86 -2.50 13.71
C LYS A 85 -4.17 -3.96 13.40
N LYS A 86 -4.61 -4.22 12.16
CA LYS A 86 -4.79 -5.57 11.61
C LYS A 86 -3.74 -5.91 10.56
N ILE A 87 -3.10 -4.87 9.99
CA ILE A 87 -1.99 -5.02 9.06
C ILE A 87 -0.69 -5.04 9.86
N LYS A 88 0.08 -6.14 9.77
CA LYS A 88 1.35 -6.27 10.48
C LYS A 88 2.35 -5.20 9.99
N PRO A 89 2.98 -4.44 10.90
CA PRO A 89 4.09 -3.56 10.53
C PRO A 89 5.22 -4.33 9.85
N GLY A 90 5.81 -3.74 8.79
CA GLY A 90 6.87 -4.41 8.03
C GLY A 90 6.40 -5.53 7.10
N SER A 91 5.08 -5.71 6.90
CA SER A 91 4.53 -6.74 6.03
C SER A 91 4.69 -6.49 4.53
N GLY A 92 4.96 -5.25 4.12
CA GLY A 92 5.02 -4.89 2.70
C GLY A 92 3.65 -4.59 2.04
N ILE A 93 2.56 -4.57 2.80
CA ILE A 93 1.21 -4.23 2.30
C ILE A 93 0.67 -2.91 2.86
N GLY A 94 1.53 -1.91 3.00
CA GLY A 94 1.13 -0.54 3.31
C GLY A 94 0.65 -0.29 4.74
N SER A 95 1.19 -1.01 5.76
CA SER A 95 0.76 -0.83 7.16
C SER A 95 0.96 0.58 7.69
N SER A 96 2.11 1.23 7.41
CA SER A 96 2.37 2.62 7.81
C SER A 96 1.50 3.59 7.00
N ALA A 97 1.38 3.36 5.68
CA ALA A 97 0.55 4.17 4.80
C ALA A 97 -0.93 4.16 5.21
N ALA A 98 -1.47 3.01 5.66
CA ALA A 98 -2.83 2.93 6.19
C ALA A 98 -3.00 3.82 7.44
N SER A 99 -1.98 3.88 8.32
CA SER A 99 -2.01 4.73 9.52
C SER A 99 -1.85 6.21 9.16
N SER A 100 -0.90 6.58 8.29
CA SER A 100 -0.64 7.97 7.91
C SER A 100 -1.80 8.54 7.07
N ALA A 101 -2.23 7.84 6.02
CA ALA A 101 -3.34 8.27 5.17
C ALA A 101 -4.68 8.29 5.91
N GLY A 102 -4.96 7.27 6.74
CA GLY A 102 -6.16 7.22 7.56
C GLY A 102 -6.26 8.40 8.52
N ALA A 103 -5.16 8.72 9.19
CA ALA A 103 -5.09 9.80 10.15
C ALA A 103 -5.41 11.17 9.51
N VAL A 104 -4.77 11.52 8.40
CA VAL A 104 -5.03 12.79 7.72
C VAL A 104 -6.42 12.84 7.07
N PHE A 105 -6.89 11.70 6.52
CA PHE A 105 -8.23 11.62 5.97
C PHE A 105 -9.30 11.87 7.03
N GLY A 106 -9.22 11.20 8.18
CA GLY A 106 -10.20 11.33 9.24
C GLY A 106 -10.20 12.72 9.89
N VAL A 107 -9.01 13.30 10.13
CA VAL A 107 -8.89 14.68 10.64
C VAL A 107 -9.47 15.68 9.64
N ASN A 108 -9.16 15.53 8.35
CA ASN A 108 -9.70 16.42 7.30
C ASN A 108 -11.24 16.37 7.28
N LYS A 109 -11.84 15.18 7.42
CA LYS A 109 -13.31 15.02 7.52
C LYS A 109 -13.90 15.79 8.72
N ILE A 110 -13.26 15.73 9.88
CA ILE A 110 -13.70 16.46 11.08
C ILE A 110 -13.52 17.98 10.90
N LEU A 111 -12.50 18.42 10.15
CA LEU A 111 -12.27 19.82 9.81
C LEU A 111 -13.19 20.36 8.70
N GLY A 112 -14.02 19.52 8.08
CA GLY A 112 -14.96 19.91 7.02
C GLY A 112 -14.35 19.88 5.62
N ASP A 113 -13.46 18.94 5.34
CA ASP A 113 -12.85 18.68 4.02
C ASP A 113 -12.08 19.89 3.45
N GLN A 114 -11.26 20.53 4.26
CA GLN A 114 -10.48 21.72 3.86
C GLN A 114 -9.32 21.39 2.92
N ALA A 115 -8.68 20.22 3.11
CA ALA A 115 -7.55 19.79 2.32
C ALA A 115 -8.00 19.01 1.08
N SER A 116 -7.34 19.23 -0.05
CA SER A 116 -7.52 18.44 -1.26
C SER A 116 -6.93 17.01 -1.09
N LYS A 117 -7.28 16.08 -2.00
CA LYS A 117 -6.68 14.74 -2.01
C LYS A 117 -5.16 14.78 -2.14
N ASN A 118 -4.63 15.68 -2.97
CA ASN A 118 -3.19 15.85 -3.14
C ASN A 118 -2.52 16.38 -1.87
N ASP A 119 -3.17 17.32 -1.16
CA ASP A 119 -2.65 17.79 0.14
C ASP A 119 -2.61 16.65 1.16
N LEU A 120 -3.67 15.81 1.22
CA LEU A 120 -3.69 14.66 2.11
C LEU A 120 -2.55 13.67 1.83
N ILE A 121 -2.23 13.46 0.55
CA ILE A 121 -1.06 12.63 0.18
C ILE A 121 0.23 13.26 0.68
N ASN A 122 0.42 14.57 0.47
CA ASN A 122 1.62 15.27 0.95
C ASN A 122 1.79 15.13 2.47
N PHE A 123 0.72 15.36 3.25
CA PHE A 123 0.78 15.21 4.71
C PHE A 123 1.04 13.78 5.15
N ALA A 124 0.44 12.80 4.48
CA ALA A 124 0.68 11.39 4.79
C ALA A 124 2.11 10.96 4.44
N MET A 125 2.69 11.49 3.36
CA MET A 125 4.09 11.24 2.98
C MET A 125 5.09 11.75 4.03
N ASP A 126 4.78 12.79 4.81
CA ASP A 126 5.64 13.23 5.90
C ASP A 126 5.78 12.15 6.99
N GLY A 127 4.68 11.44 7.30
CA GLY A 127 4.71 10.27 8.16
C GLY A 127 5.51 9.11 7.57
N GLU A 128 5.33 8.82 6.28
CA GLU A 128 6.07 7.75 5.59
C GLU A 128 7.57 8.06 5.52
N LYS A 129 7.95 9.31 5.27
CA LYS A 129 9.35 9.75 5.28
C LYS A 129 10.05 9.50 6.61
N PHE A 130 9.34 9.64 7.72
CA PHE A 130 9.89 9.36 9.05
C PHE A 130 10.30 7.90 9.23
N VAL A 131 9.54 6.94 8.69
CA VAL A 131 9.80 5.51 8.82
C VAL A 131 10.76 4.99 7.76
N SER A 132 10.57 5.41 6.50
CA SER A 132 11.29 4.85 5.34
C SER A 132 12.48 5.69 4.89
N GLY A 133 12.63 6.90 5.43
CA GLY A 133 13.64 7.88 4.99
C GLY A 133 13.31 8.58 3.67
N LYS A 134 12.26 8.15 2.97
CA LYS A 134 11.81 8.73 1.68
C LYS A 134 10.29 8.93 1.67
N ALA A 135 9.85 10.01 1.06
CA ALA A 135 8.43 10.28 0.82
C ALA A 135 8.01 9.66 -0.51
N ILE A 136 7.39 8.46 -0.47
CA ILE A 136 6.96 7.74 -1.67
C ILE A 136 5.46 7.52 -1.57
N PRO A 137 4.69 7.99 -2.57
CA PRO A 137 3.23 8.03 -2.47
C PRO A 137 2.52 6.75 -2.97
N ASP A 138 3.24 5.78 -3.53
CA ASP A 138 2.69 4.59 -4.19
C ASP A 138 1.79 3.72 -3.30
N ASN A 139 2.03 3.71 -1.98
CA ASN A 139 1.12 3.11 -1.00
C ASN A 139 0.01 4.08 -0.56
N VAL A 140 0.31 5.37 -0.39
CA VAL A 140 -0.63 6.38 0.13
C VAL A 140 -1.67 6.78 -0.90
N SER A 141 -1.24 6.98 -2.16
CA SER A 141 -2.11 7.44 -3.24
C SER A 141 -3.34 6.55 -3.46
N PRO A 142 -3.21 5.21 -3.56
CA PRO A 142 -4.39 4.36 -3.74
C PRO A 142 -5.30 4.33 -2.51
N LEU A 143 -4.81 4.64 -1.31
CA LEU A 143 -5.65 4.73 -0.12
C LEU A 143 -6.54 5.97 -0.14
N ILE A 144 -6.03 7.09 -0.66
CA ILE A 144 -6.76 8.37 -0.75
C ILE A 144 -7.67 8.42 -1.99
N TYR A 145 -7.22 7.92 -3.13
CA TYR A 145 -7.96 7.95 -4.39
C TYR A 145 -8.86 6.73 -4.61
N GLY A 146 -8.48 5.58 -4.03
CA GLY A 146 -9.05 4.27 -4.33
C GLY A 146 -8.54 3.70 -5.65
N GLY A 147 -8.62 2.38 -5.80
CA GLY A 147 -8.29 1.68 -7.02
C GLY A 147 -6.80 1.56 -7.30
N PHE A 148 -6.45 1.53 -8.57
CA PHE A 148 -5.09 1.70 -9.05
C PHE A 148 -4.76 3.19 -9.17
N THR A 149 -3.53 3.56 -8.83
CA THR A 149 -3.02 4.93 -9.00
C THR A 149 -1.63 4.92 -9.58
N LEU A 150 -1.39 5.86 -10.50
CA LEU A 150 -0.08 6.23 -11.00
C LEU A 150 0.29 7.60 -10.43
N THR A 151 1.37 7.68 -9.70
CA THR A 151 1.94 8.97 -9.29
C THR A 151 2.95 9.41 -10.34
N ARG A 152 2.57 10.42 -11.14
CA ARG A 152 3.39 10.97 -12.22
C ARG A 152 4.50 11.90 -11.69
N SER A 153 4.21 12.62 -10.61
CA SER A 153 5.14 13.58 -9.98
C SER A 153 4.89 13.65 -8.48
N THR A 154 5.94 13.91 -7.72
CA THR A 154 5.88 14.16 -6.26
C THR A 154 6.06 15.63 -5.91
N ASN A 155 6.47 16.49 -6.87
CA ASN A 155 6.63 17.92 -6.66
C ASN A 155 6.33 18.71 -7.95
N PRO A 156 5.14 19.34 -8.07
CA PRO A 156 3.96 19.12 -7.21
C PRO A 156 3.45 17.67 -7.32
N ILE A 157 2.71 17.23 -6.30
CA ILE A 157 2.09 15.91 -6.32
C ILE A 157 1.06 15.83 -7.45
N ASP A 158 1.17 14.80 -8.28
CA ASP A 158 0.28 14.57 -9.41
C ASP A 158 -0.04 13.07 -9.51
N VAL A 159 -1.29 12.72 -9.24
CA VAL A 159 -1.79 11.36 -9.17
C VAL A 159 -2.90 11.13 -10.17
N ILE A 160 -2.74 10.10 -10.98
CA ILE A 160 -3.71 9.65 -11.96
C ILE A 160 -4.38 8.39 -11.42
N LYS A 161 -5.72 8.43 -11.28
CA LYS A 161 -6.49 7.23 -10.97
C LYS A 161 -6.68 6.43 -12.26
N LEU A 162 -6.33 5.14 -12.21
CA LEU A 162 -6.44 4.23 -13.33
C LEU A 162 -7.72 3.37 -13.22
N PRO A 163 -8.24 2.87 -14.34
CA PRO A 163 -9.37 1.95 -14.32
C PRO A 163 -9.00 0.61 -13.70
N ILE A 164 -10.01 -0.09 -13.22
CA ILE A 164 -9.88 -1.43 -12.63
C ILE A 164 -10.63 -2.39 -13.53
N PRO A 165 -9.96 -3.36 -14.18
CA PRO A 165 -10.65 -4.45 -14.87
C PRO A 165 -11.58 -5.23 -13.95
N ASP A 166 -12.80 -5.53 -14.42
CA ASP A 166 -13.90 -6.02 -13.57
C ASP A 166 -13.59 -7.35 -12.84
N GLU A 167 -12.87 -8.25 -13.52
CA GLU A 167 -12.51 -9.56 -12.97
C GLU A 167 -11.13 -9.60 -12.30
N LEU A 168 -10.46 -8.45 -12.17
CA LEU A 168 -9.12 -8.42 -11.59
C LEU A 168 -9.16 -8.69 -10.09
N VAL A 169 -8.42 -9.72 -9.66
CA VAL A 169 -8.32 -10.17 -8.26
C VAL A 169 -6.86 -10.27 -7.86
N ALA A 170 -6.52 -9.79 -6.68
CA ALA A 170 -5.20 -9.91 -6.09
C ALA A 170 -5.14 -11.06 -5.09
N VAL A 171 -4.09 -11.86 -5.17
CA VAL A 171 -3.68 -12.83 -4.15
C VAL A 171 -2.45 -12.27 -3.47
N ILE A 172 -2.44 -12.23 -2.14
CA ILE A 172 -1.31 -11.75 -1.35
C ILE A 172 -0.84 -12.90 -0.45
N ILE A 173 0.44 -13.23 -0.54
CA ILE A 173 1.12 -14.11 0.42
C ILE A 173 2.07 -13.28 1.26
N HIS A 174 1.85 -13.30 2.55
CA HIS A 174 2.70 -12.62 3.54
C HIS A 174 3.40 -13.67 4.40
N PRO A 175 4.66 -14.01 4.11
CA PRO A 175 5.51 -14.81 5.02
C PRO A 175 5.71 -14.04 6.32
N GLN A 176 5.63 -14.73 7.47
CA GLN A 176 5.73 -14.07 8.79
C GLN A 176 7.19 -13.75 9.16
N ILE A 177 7.94 -13.21 8.20
CA ILE A 177 9.28 -12.64 8.37
C ILE A 177 9.20 -11.11 8.32
N GLU A 178 10.24 -10.42 8.73
CA GLU A 178 10.30 -8.96 8.67
C GLU A 178 11.41 -8.51 7.72
N ILE A 179 11.07 -7.61 6.79
CA ILE A 179 12.04 -6.91 5.94
C ILE A 179 11.84 -5.41 6.17
N LYS A 180 12.87 -4.76 6.71
CA LYS A 180 12.86 -3.30 6.90
C LYS A 180 13.00 -2.60 5.54
N THR A 181 12.16 -1.60 5.27
CA THR A 181 12.16 -0.84 4.01
C THR A 181 13.55 -0.25 3.68
N VAL A 182 14.29 0.19 4.70
CA VAL A 182 15.66 0.69 4.53
C VAL A 182 16.58 -0.39 3.95
N HIS A 183 16.48 -1.63 4.42
CA HIS A 183 17.30 -2.74 3.92
C HIS A 183 16.93 -3.11 2.48
N SER A 184 15.64 -3.14 2.15
CA SER A 184 15.19 -3.45 0.78
C SER A 184 15.53 -2.34 -0.24
N ARG A 185 15.85 -1.13 0.22
CA ARG A 185 16.40 -0.08 -0.62
C ARG A 185 17.92 -0.14 -0.76
N ALA A 186 18.61 -0.56 0.28
CA ALA A 186 20.07 -0.63 0.29
C ALA A 186 20.64 -1.63 -0.74
N VAL A 187 19.86 -2.62 -1.16
CA VAL A 187 20.27 -3.59 -2.19
C VAL A 187 20.13 -3.08 -3.63
N LEU A 188 19.47 -1.91 -3.83
CA LEU A 188 19.24 -1.35 -5.17
C LEU A 188 20.47 -0.60 -5.67
N LYS A 189 20.72 -0.73 -6.98
CA LYS A 189 21.77 0.04 -7.65
C LYS A 189 21.31 1.47 -7.93
N GLU A 190 22.20 2.43 -7.79
CA GLU A 190 21.91 3.84 -8.11
C GLU A 190 21.83 4.08 -9.63
N ASN A 191 22.58 3.31 -10.41
CA ASN A 191 22.62 3.40 -11.87
C ASN A 191 22.15 2.10 -12.49
N ILE A 192 21.36 2.22 -13.56
CA ILE A 192 20.85 1.09 -14.33
C ILE A 192 21.21 1.24 -15.81
N PRO A 193 21.45 0.14 -16.54
CA PRO A 193 21.62 0.16 -17.98
C PRO A 193 20.37 0.74 -18.68
N MET A 194 20.58 1.58 -19.69
CA MET A 194 19.48 2.19 -20.46
C MET A 194 18.55 1.14 -21.08
N GLU A 195 19.09 -0.01 -21.48
CA GLU A 195 18.31 -1.11 -22.03
C GLU A 195 17.26 -1.64 -21.03
N LEU A 196 17.62 -1.80 -19.74
CA LEU A 196 16.67 -2.21 -18.70
C LEU A 196 15.63 -1.12 -18.43
N ALA A 197 16.04 0.15 -18.47
CA ALA A 197 15.10 1.27 -18.34
C ALA A 197 14.08 1.26 -19.49
N ILE A 198 14.50 1.03 -20.74
CA ILE A 198 13.61 0.94 -21.91
C ILE A 198 12.60 -0.20 -21.75
N LYS A 199 13.04 -1.38 -21.28
CA LYS A 199 12.12 -2.49 -20.99
C LYS A 199 11.13 -2.13 -19.88
N GLN A 200 11.62 -1.54 -18.79
CA GLN A 200 10.78 -1.20 -17.63
C GLN A 200 9.69 -0.17 -17.97
N TRP A 201 10.02 0.93 -18.67
CA TRP A 201 8.98 1.89 -19.05
C TRP A 201 8.06 1.38 -20.15
N GLY A 202 8.53 0.46 -21.02
CA GLY A 202 7.68 -0.27 -21.95
C GLY A 202 6.66 -1.13 -21.21
N ASN A 203 7.10 -1.90 -20.21
CA ASN A 203 6.20 -2.68 -19.33
C ASN A 203 5.23 -1.77 -18.58
N LEU A 204 5.70 -0.66 -18.02
CA LEU A 204 4.84 0.29 -17.31
C LEU A 204 3.75 0.87 -18.24
N ALA A 205 4.14 1.33 -19.43
CA ALA A 205 3.19 1.86 -20.42
C ALA A 205 2.18 0.80 -20.88
N GLY A 206 2.66 -0.42 -21.16
CA GLY A 206 1.81 -1.55 -21.52
C GLY A 206 0.85 -1.98 -20.41
N MET A 207 1.30 -1.98 -19.15
CA MET A 207 0.45 -2.25 -17.98
C MET A 207 -0.70 -1.22 -17.89
N ILE A 208 -0.39 0.08 -18.04
CA ILE A 208 -1.41 1.14 -18.02
C ILE A 208 -2.38 0.96 -19.18
N SER A 209 -1.89 0.71 -20.41
CA SER A 209 -2.74 0.44 -21.57
C SER A 209 -3.64 -0.76 -21.34
N GLY A 210 -3.09 -1.87 -20.81
CA GLY A 210 -3.87 -3.07 -20.49
C GLY A 210 -4.98 -2.83 -19.47
N LEU A 211 -4.75 -1.96 -18.48
CA LEU A 211 -5.81 -1.58 -17.53
C LEU A 211 -6.93 -0.77 -18.23
N TYR A 212 -6.59 0.15 -19.14
CA TYR A 212 -7.57 0.94 -19.89
C TYR A 212 -8.37 0.11 -20.91
N GLU A 213 -7.68 -0.79 -21.62
CA GLU A 213 -8.28 -1.66 -22.64
C GLU A 213 -8.99 -2.90 -22.05
N ASN A 214 -8.87 -3.13 -20.73
CA ASN A 214 -9.34 -4.37 -20.07
C ASN A 214 -8.70 -5.63 -20.71
N ASP A 215 -7.45 -5.48 -21.16
CA ASP A 215 -6.66 -6.51 -21.84
C ASP A 215 -5.79 -7.28 -20.83
N TYR A 216 -6.28 -8.44 -20.40
CA TYR A 216 -5.58 -9.29 -19.42
C TYR A 216 -4.30 -9.92 -19.98
N ASP A 217 -4.21 -10.14 -21.29
CA ASP A 217 -3.00 -10.68 -21.93
C ASP A 217 -1.89 -9.64 -21.94
N LEU A 218 -2.23 -8.37 -22.23
CA LEU A 218 -1.28 -7.28 -22.16
C LEU A 218 -0.84 -7.01 -20.72
N ILE A 219 -1.78 -7.02 -19.76
CA ILE A 219 -1.46 -6.93 -18.32
C ILE A 219 -0.45 -8.02 -17.94
N SER A 220 -0.71 -9.26 -18.34
CA SER A 220 0.16 -10.40 -18.04
C SER A 220 1.58 -10.22 -18.60
N LYS A 221 1.70 -9.80 -19.85
CA LYS A 221 3.01 -9.55 -20.51
C LYS A 221 3.81 -8.44 -19.82
N CYS A 222 3.13 -7.46 -19.21
CA CYS A 222 3.74 -6.26 -18.64
C CYS A 222 4.00 -6.33 -17.12
N LEU A 223 3.45 -7.33 -16.39
CA LEU A 223 3.72 -7.53 -14.95
C LEU A 223 5.12 -8.12 -14.70
N VAL A 224 6.12 -7.46 -15.23
CA VAL A 224 7.54 -7.86 -15.13
C VAL A 224 8.34 -6.66 -14.63
N ASP A 225 9.17 -6.89 -13.61
CA ASP A 225 10.13 -5.91 -13.09
C ASP A 225 11.55 -6.32 -13.48
N GLU A 226 12.14 -5.57 -14.40
CA GLU A 226 13.48 -5.81 -14.95
C GLU A 226 14.60 -5.22 -14.07
N ILE A 227 14.24 -4.34 -13.10
CA ILE A 227 15.21 -3.49 -12.40
C ILE A 227 15.29 -3.85 -10.91
N VAL A 228 14.18 -3.88 -10.22
CA VAL A 228 14.14 -3.94 -8.74
C VAL A 228 14.00 -5.36 -8.22
N GLU A 229 13.11 -6.16 -8.82
CA GLU A 229 12.86 -7.54 -8.42
C GLU A 229 14.12 -8.40 -8.41
N PRO A 230 15.03 -8.35 -9.41
CA PRO A 230 16.26 -9.15 -9.40
C PRO A 230 17.16 -8.92 -8.19
N HIS A 231 17.09 -7.73 -7.59
CA HIS A 231 17.88 -7.39 -6.41
C HIS A 231 17.15 -7.72 -5.10
N ARG A 232 15.82 -7.45 -5.03
CA ARG A 232 15.02 -7.67 -3.83
C ARG A 232 14.59 -9.11 -3.60
N SER A 233 14.49 -9.91 -4.66
CA SER A 233 14.06 -11.31 -4.58
C SER A 233 14.89 -12.14 -3.60
N SER A 234 16.20 -11.86 -3.49
CA SER A 234 17.09 -12.52 -2.54
C SER A 234 16.74 -12.31 -1.06
N LEU A 235 15.96 -11.29 -0.74
CA LEU A 235 15.50 -11.00 0.62
C LEU A 235 14.26 -11.82 1.02
N ILE A 236 13.58 -12.44 0.06
CA ILE A 236 12.36 -13.21 0.27
C ILE A 236 12.63 -14.68 -0.01
N PRO A 237 12.56 -15.56 1.01
CA PRO A 237 12.75 -16.98 0.80
C PRO A 237 11.81 -17.53 -0.28
N GLU A 238 12.34 -18.38 -1.16
CA GLU A 238 11.59 -19.08 -2.21
C GLU A 238 10.84 -18.15 -3.20
N PHE A 239 11.26 -16.90 -3.35
CA PHE A 239 10.53 -15.92 -4.18
C PHE A 239 10.28 -16.44 -5.61
N TYR A 240 11.29 -16.95 -6.30
CA TYR A 240 11.12 -17.42 -7.68
C TYR A 240 10.32 -18.72 -7.77
N THR A 241 10.45 -19.62 -6.79
CA THR A 241 9.59 -20.80 -6.68
C THR A 241 8.14 -20.39 -6.53
N LEU A 242 7.88 -19.42 -5.63
CA LEU A 242 6.56 -18.86 -5.40
C LEU A 242 5.97 -18.20 -6.66
N LYS A 243 6.77 -17.37 -7.35
CA LYS A 243 6.39 -16.69 -8.59
C LYS A 243 6.04 -17.70 -9.69
N ASN A 244 6.89 -18.71 -9.91
CA ASN A 244 6.63 -19.74 -10.91
C ASN A 244 5.37 -20.52 -10.61
N LYS A 245 5.12 -20.92 -9.35
CA LYS A 245 3.90 -21.61 -8.93
C LYS A 245 2.65 -20.75 -9.13
N ALA A 246 2.73 -19.45 -8.91
CA ALA A 246 1.63 -18.54 -9.20
C ALA A 246 1.29 -18.49 -10.70
N ILE A 247 2.30 -18.40 -11.57
CA ILE A 247 2.11 -18.37 -13.02
C ILE A 247 1.57 -19.71 -13.54
N GLU A 248 2.15 -20.85 -13.11
CA GLU A 248 1.68 -22.19 -13.46
C GLU A 248 0.21 -22.41 -13.06
N ALA A 249 -0.23 -21.79 -11.95
CA ALA A 249 -1.59 -21.86 -11.46
C ALA A 249 -2.57 -20.90 -12.15
N GLY A 250 -2.10 -20.07 -13.10
CA GLY A 250 -2.91 -19.18 -13.93
C GLY A 250 -2.88 -17.70 -13.51
N ALA A 251 -1.93 -17.28 -12.69
CA ALA A 251 -1.74 -15.86 -12.41
C ALA A 251 -1.32 -15.08 -13.68
N LEU A 252 -1.86 -13.89 -13.85
CA LEU A 252 -1.44 -12.94 -14.90
C LEU A 252 0.01 -12.49 -14.70
N GLY A 253 0.41 -12.34 -13.43
CA GLY A 253 1.74 -11.98 -13.03
C GLY A 253 1.88 -12.02 -11.52
N CYS A 254 3.13 -12.01 -11.05
CA CYS A 254 3.46 -12.11 -9.64
C CYS A 254 4.71 -11.26 -9.35
N GLY A 255 4.71 -10.55 -8.24
CA GLY A 255 5.82 -9.68 -7.86
C GLY A 255 5.84 -9.34 -6.38
N ILE A 256 6.82 -8.55 -5.97
CA ILE A 256 7.02 -8.12 -4.59
C ILE A 256 6.07 -6.96 -4.29
N SER A 257 5.35 -7.03 -3.18
CA SER A 257 4.51 -5.93 -2.69
C SER A 257 5.35 -4.96 -1.86
N GLY A 258 5.45 -3.72 -2.32
CA GLY A 258 6.23 -2.68 -1.64
C GLY A 258 7.69 -3.08 -1.43
N SER A 259 8.14 -3.09 -0.19
CA SER A 259 9.50 -3.53 0.19
C SER A 259 9.62 -5.05 0.39
N GLY A 260 8.53 -5.79 0.27
CA GLY A 260 8.40 -7.15 0.78
C GLY A 260 8.18 -7.17 2.31
N PRO A 261 8.09 -8.35 2.94
CA PRO A 261 8.22 -9.68 2.35
C PRO A 261 6.97 -10.18 1.63
N SER A 262 5.87 -9.44 1.65
CA SER A 262 4.67 -9.85 0.92
C SER A 262 4.92 -9.93 -0.58
N VAL A 263 4.35 -10.96 -1.17
CA VAL A 263 4.32 -11.19 -2.61
C VAL A 263 2.87 -11.14 -3.06
N PHE A 264 2.60 -10.43 -4.15
CA PHE A 264 1.29 -10.38 -4.76
C PHE A 264 1.27 -11.16 -6.07
N ALA A 265 0.10 -11.68 -6.42
CA ALA A 265 -0.21 -12.15 -7.76
C ALA A 265 -1.52 -11.51 -8.22
N LEU A 266 -1.62 -11.12 -9.48
CA LEU A 266 -2.88 -10.69 -10.09
C LEU A 266 -3.47 -11.84 -10.91
N THR A 267 -4.79 -11.99 -10.88
CA THR A 267 -5.52 -13.07 -11.56
C THR A 267 -6.79 -12.54 -12.21
N LYS A 268 -7.26 -13.25 -13.23
CA LYS A 268 -8.58 -13.02 -13.80
C LYS A 268 -9.60 -13.94 -13.10
N GLY A 269 -10.47 -13.33 -12.30
CA GLY A 269 -11.54 -14.04 -11.60
C GLY A 269 -11.13 -14.71 -10.29
N ARG A 270 -12.13 -14.99 -9.47
CA ARG A 270 -11.96 -15.55 -8.11
C ARG A 270 -11.53 -17.00 -8.09
N GLU A 271 -11.94 -17.78 -9.07
CA GLU A 271 -11.61 -19.20 -9.14
C GLU A 271 -10.11 -19.39 -9.35
N ILE A 272 -9.53 -18.70 -10.34
CA ILE A 272 -8.08 -18.72 -10.57
C ILE A 272 -7.33 -18.18 -9.34
N ALA A 273 -7.83 -17.13 -8.70
CA ALA A 273 -7.23 -16.61 -7.48
C ALA A 273 -7.17 -17.65 -6.36
N ASN A 274 -8.21 -18.48 -6.19
CA ASN A 274 -8.21 -19.54 -5.20
C ASN A 274 -7.16 -20.62 -5.52
N ASN A 275 -7.03 -21.02 -6.80
CA ASN A 275 -6.01 -21.97 -7.25
C ASN A 275 -4.59 -21.43 -7.03
N VAL A 276 -4.35 -20.18 -7.45
CA VAL A 276 -3.05 -19.48 -7.25
C VAL A 276 -2.71 -19.40 -5.76
N ALA A 277 -3.66 -19.01 -4.92
CA ALA A 277 -3.44 -18.94 -3.47
C ALA A 277 -3.09 -20.32 -2.87
N HIS A 278 -3.72 -21.38 -3.35
CA HIS A 278 -3.46 -22.74 -2.91
C HIS A 278 -2.04 -23.19 -3.26
N GLU A 279 -1.63 -23.00 -4.52
CA GLU A 279 -0.29 -23.40 -4.98
C GLU A 279 0.82 -22.54 -4.35
N MET A 280 0.62 -21.23 -4.21
CA MET A 280 1.58 -20.36 -3.54
C MET A 280 1.78 -20.75 -2.06
N LYS A 281 0.72 -21.14 -1.34
CA LYS A 281 0.83 -21.60 0.06
C LYS A 281 1.71 -22.83 0.22
N LYS A 282 1.62 -23.79 -0.69
CA LYS A 282 2.40 -25.02 -0.65
C LYS A 282 3.90 -24.80 -0.63
N VAL A 283 4.38 -23.71 -1.27
CA VAL A 283 5.79 -23.40 -1.35
C VAL A 283 6.44 -23.25 0.02
N PHE A 284 5.73 -22.71 1.02
CA PHE A 284 6.29 -22.46 2.34
C PHE A 284 6.17 -23.62 3.33
N ILE A 285 5.38 -24.66 3.01
CA ILE A 285 5.19 -25.82 3.91
C ILE A 285 6.53 -26.50 4.27
N PRO A 286 7.44 -26.79 3.31
CA PRO A 286 8.70 -27.45 3.63
C PRO A 286 9.66 -26.61 4.48
N HIS A 287 9.47 -25.28 4.48
CA HIS A 287 10.37 -24.33 5.14
C HIS A 287 9.95 -23.95 6.55
N ASN A 288 8.83 -24.46 7.07
CA ASN A 288 8.25 -24.09 8.38
C ASN A 288 8.08 -22.58 8.56
N ILE A 289 7.84 -21.84 7.46
CA ILE A 289 7.55 -20.40 7.50
C ILE A 289 6.03 -20.24 7.59
N GLU A 290 5.57 -19.65 8.68
CA GLU A 290 4.18 -19.27 8.82
C GLU A 290 3.81 -18.22 7.78
N ILE A 291 2.63 -18.33 7.19
CA ILE A 291 2.15 -17.39 6.18
C ILE A 291 0.72 -16.92 6.49
N GLN A 292 0.44 -15.68 6.11
CA GLN A 292 -0.91 -15.18 5.92
C GLN A 292 -1.21 -15.06 4.43
N CYS A 293 -2.41 -15.48 4.03
CA CYS A 293 -2.84 -15.41 2.63
C CYS A 293 -4.15 -14.64 2.54
N TYR A 294 -4.20 -13.69 1.62
CA TYR A 294 -5.39 -12.92 1.35
C TYR A 294 -5.75 -12.99 -0.13
N ILE A 295 -7.05 -13.07 -0.42
CA ILE A 295 -7.58 -12.94 -1.77
C ILE A 295 -8.54 -11.76 -1.75
N SER A 296 -8.25 -10.73 -2.53
CA SER A 296 -8.92 -9.45 -2.48
C SER A 296 -9.29 -8.95 -3.86
N LYS A 297 -10.45 -8.34 -3.99
CA LYS A 297 -10.71 -7.42 -5.10
C LYS A 297 -9.88 -6.15 -4.92
N ILE A 298 -9.74 -5.38 -5.99
CA ILE A 298 -9.18 -4.03 -5.91
C ILE A 298 -10.27 -3.10 -5.38
N ASN A 299 -10.00 -2.41 -4.26
CA ASN A 299 -10.96 -1.50 -3.64
C ASN A 299 -11.04 -0.17 -4.41
N PRO A 300 -12.13 0.16 -5.09
CA PRO A 300 -12.22 1.36 -5.92
C PRO A 300 -12.36 2.66 -5.12
N ASN A 301 -12.62 2.59 -3.81
CA ASN A 301 -13.00 3.72 -2.97
C ASN A 301 -11.89 4.20 -2.03
N GLY A 302 -10.90 3.33 -1.72
CA GLY A 302 -9.86 3.64 -0.73
C GLY A 302 -10.38 3.64 0.70
N ILE A 303 -9.91 4.60 1.51
CA ILE A 303 -10.36 4.79 2.89
C ILE A 303 -11.86 5.11 2.90
N LYS A 304 -12.59 4.44 3.79
CA LYS A 304 -14.05 4.64 3.93
C LYS A 304 -14.45 4.93 5.36
N ILE A 305 -15.49 5.75 5.50
CA ILE A 305 -16.15 5.99 6.78
C ILE A 305 -17.03 4.77 7.08
N ILE A 306 -16.86 4.18 8.28
CA ILE A 306 -17.63 3.01 8.70
C ILE A 306 -18.80 3.47 9.59
N SER A 307 -18.58 4.49 10.40
CA SER A 307 -19.61 5.08 11.26
C SER A 307 -19.27 6.55 11.53
N PRO A 308 -20.07 7.51 11.08
CA PRO A 308 -20.05 8.87 11.57
C PRO A 308 -20.89 8.95 12.85
N LYS A 309 -20.40 9.63 13.86
CA LYS A 309 -21.18 10.04 15.03
C LYS A 309 -21.13 11.54 15.23
#